data_ab70862ea71f70f8917c706a3c0713a8
#
_entry.id   ab70862ea71f70f8917c706a3c0713a8
#
_cell.length_a   1.000
_cell.length_b   1.000
_cell.length_c   1.000
_cell.angle_alpha   90.00
_cell.angle_beta   90.00
_cell.angle_gamma   90.00
#
_symmetry.space_group_name_H-M   'P 1'
#
loop_
_entity.id
_entity.type
_entity.pdbx_description
1 polymer ?
#
loop_
_entity_poly.entity_id
_entity_poly.type
_entity_poly.pdbx_seq_one_letter_code
_entity_poly.pdbx_strand_id
1 'polypeptide(L)'
;IRLDQPLFAFNPLKWDKLIEPLRYESSRREYAEEMEFIAREATSRFFAVMTSQINLQIATFNLANNDTIYKIEQGRYNIGTTSKDKLLQVELQLLRSRQDVAQARLAQETDRLRLRSFVGMNDTEQFELVLPEEIPQFEVSLNEALDRARANRSQFLDFERRRLEAESQVADAKGDRFQAMLTASYGLNNSGTALSEIYNDPLRQQRFNIGFNVPVVDWGRNKSRLRTAMANKEYTDYVIAQDEINFEQEILTQVRQFDMLRLQIEITKKSDEVAQERYNVAQNRYLIGKIDITNLNIALTEKDDAKRSYILALQSFWQAYYDLRRLTLYDFANKRPLYGNE
;
A
#
# COMPACT_ATOMS: atom_id res chain seq x y z
N ILE A 1 28.33 38.29 -26.34
CA ILE A 1 27.79 36.90 -26.39
C ILE A 1 28.96 35.94 -26.39
N ARG A 2 28.90 34.90 -25.54
CA ARG A 2 29.92 33.83 -25.46
C ARG A 2 29.24 32.49 -25.61
N LEU A 3 29.81 31.63 -26.40
CA LEU A 3 29.42 30.22 -26.58
C LEU A 3 30.62 29.36 -26.16
N ASP A 4 30.41 28.51 -25.18
CA ASP A 4 31.36 27.48 -24.75
C ASP A 4 30.74 26.09 -25.04
N GLN A 5 31.34 25.38 -26.00
CA GLN A 5 30.88 24.06 -26.42
C GLN A 5 31.96 23.03 -26.13
N PRO A 6 31.75 22.12 -25.20
CA PRO A 6 32.64 20.98 -25.02
C PRO A 6 32.53 20.03 -26.23
N LEU A 7 33.70 19.65 -26.76
CA LEU A 7 33.83 18.67 -27.83
C LEU A 7 34.35 17.37 -27.21
N PHE A 8 33.79 16.22 -27.58
CA PHE A 8 34.20 14.89 -27.11
C PHE A 8 34.02 14.63 -25.60
N ALA A 9 33.49 15.58 -24.84
CA ALA A 9 33.14 15.36 -23.45
C ALA A 9 31.85 14.54 -23.29
N PHE A 10 31.63 14.04 -22.08
CA PHE A 10 30.33 13.46 -21.72
C PHE A 10 29.20 14.46 -21.99
N ASN A 11 28.15 13.97 -22.66
CA ASN A 11 26.97 14.81 -22.95
C ASN A 11 25.80 14.36 -22.05
N PRO A 12 25.52 15.06 -20.95
CA PRO A 12 24.44 14.72 -20.04
C PRO A 12 23.05 14.78 -20.72
N LEU A 13 22.82 15.76 -21.60
CA LEU A 13 21.52 15.94 -22.29
C LEU A 13 21.13 14.72 -23.14
N LYS A 14 22.12 13.98 -23.66
CA LYS A 14 21.85 12.72 -24.37
C LYS A 14 21.25 11.67 -23.44
N TRP A 15 21.73 11.57 -22.22
CA TRP A 15 21.28 10.62 -21.23
C TRP A 15 19.97 11.09 -20.60
N ASP A 16 19.82 12.37 -20.30
CA ASP A 16 18.58 12.97 -19.80
C ASP A 16 17.43 12.72 -20.78
N LYS A 17 17.66 12.82 -22.10
CA LYS A 17 16.67 12.50 -23.14
C LYS A 17 16.16 11.04 -23.05
N LEU A 18 16.97 10.12 -22.57
CA LEU A 18 16.58 8.71 -22.40
C LEU A 18 15.95 8.45 -21.02
N ILE A 19 16.46 9.11 -19.98
CA ILE A 19 16.09 8.87 -18.59
C ILE A 19 14.80 9.61 -18.19
N GLU A 20 14.64 10.88 -18.60
CA GLU A 20 13.49 11.71 -18.17
C GLU A 20 12.13 11.16 -18.63
N PRO A 21 11.96 10.58 -19.85
CA PRO A 21 10.70 9.94 -20.22
C PRO A 21 10.34 8.75 -19.31
N LEU A 22 11.34 7.95 -18.89
CA LEU A 22 11.12 6.84 -17.97
C LEU A 22 10.71 7.34 -16.59
N ARG A 23 11.36 8.42 -16.10
CA ARG A 23 11.02 9.07 -14.82
C ARG A 23 9.60 9.61 -14.83
N TYR A 24 9.21 10.31 -15.91
CA TYR A 24 7.86 10.83 -16.06
C TYR A 24 6.81 9.71 -16.06
N GLU A 25 7.04 8.66 -16.86
CA GLU A 25 6.10 7.53 -16.92
C GLU A 25 6.07 6.72 -15.62
N SER A 26 7.21 6.55 -14.94
CA SER A 26 7.26 5.94 -13.60
C SER A 26 6.39 6.73 -12.62
N SER A 27 6.53 8.06 -12.57
CA SER A 27 5.72 8.89 -11.67
C SER A 27 4.22 8.84 -11.97
N ARG A 28 3.82 8.70 -13.24
CA ARG A 28 2.40 8.47 -13.60
C ARG A 28 1.88 7.15 -13.07
N ARG A 29 2.68 6.09 -13.16
CA ARG A 29 2.31 4.77 -12.64
C ARG A 29 2.31 4.74 -11.12
N GLU A 30 3.29 5.39 -10.48
CA GLU A 30 3.34 5.57 -9.02
C GLU A 30 2.09 6.28 -8.51
N TYR A 31 1.58 7.29 -9.22
CA TYR A 31 0.31 7.92 -8.86
C TYR A 31 -0.85 6.93 -8.86
N ALA A 32 -0.95 6.06 -9.88
CA ALA A 32 -1.98 5.03 -9.93
C ALA A 32 -1.80 3.98 -8.81
N GLU A 33 -0.56 3.61 -8.49
CA GLU A 33 -0.24 2.71 -7.36
C GLU A 33 -0.66 3.31 -6.03
N GLU A 34 -0.43 4.61 -5.84
CA GLU A 34 -0.82 5.34 -4.63
C GLU A 34 -2.34 5.44 -4.48
N MET A 35 -3.08 5.62 -5.59
CA MET A 35 -4.55 5.58 -5.57
C MET A 35 -5.08 4.22 -5.11
N GLU A 36 -4.47 3.11 -5.55
CA GLU A 36 -4.84 1.77 -5.09
C GLU A 36 -4.42 1.54 -3.62
N PHE A 37 -3.29 2.10 -3.18
CA PHE A 37 -2.89 2.08 -1.78
C PHE A 37 -3.88 2.84 -0.89
N ILE A 38 -4.32 4.02 -1.31
CA ILE A 38 -5.36 4.80 -0.62
C ILE A 38 -6.68 4.01 -0.55
N ALA A 39 -7.08 3.35 -1.64
CA ALA A 39 -8.28 2.51 -1.67
C ALA A 39 -8.18 1.33 -0.69
N ARG A 40 -7.01 0.70 -0.60
CA ARG A 40 -6.72 -0.34 0.40
C ARG A 40 -6.82 0.19 1.83
N GLU A 41 -6.24 1.36 2.09
CA GLU A 41 -6.28 1.99 3.42
C GLU A 41 -7.72 2.41 3.80
N ALA A 42 -8.49 2.96 2.85
CA ALA A 42 -9.91 3.24 3.03
C ALA A 42 -10.70 1.97 3.39
N THR A 43 -10.42 0.88 2.69
CA THR A 43 -11.01 -0.44 2.94
C THR A 43 -10.68 -0.94 4.35
N SER A 44 -9.43 -0.80 4.79
CA SER A 44 -9.02 -1.17 6.14
C SER A 44 -9.81 -0.40 7.21
N ARG A 45 -9.99 0.91 7.04
CA ARG A 45 -10.76 1.76 7.96
C ARG A 45 -12.25 1.48 7.90
N PHE A 46 -12.80 1.20 6.71
CA PHE A 46 -14.18 0.75 6.54
C PHE A 46 -14.44 -0.51 7.36
N PHE A 47 -13.61 -1.54 7.22
CA PHE A 47 -13.78 -2.78 7.97
C PHE A 47 -13.50 -2.63 9.47
N ALA A 48 -12.66 -1.70 9.90
CA ALA A 48 -12.50 -1.39 11.32
C ALA A 48 -13.82 -0.87 11.93
N VAL A 49 -14.50 0.09 11.25
CA VAL A 49 -15.82 0.57 11.68
C VAL A 49 -16.85 -0.55 11.62
N MET A 50 -16.86 -1.35 10.55
CA MET A 50 -17.78 -2.48 10.40
C MET A 50 -17.61 -3.48 11.55
N THR A 51 -16.39 -3.85 11.88
CA THR A 51 -16.08 -4.76 12.98
C THR A 51 -16.51 -4.19 14.33
N SER A 52 -16.23 -2.92 14.60
CA SER A 52 -16.66 -2.29 15.85
C SER A 52 -18.19 -2.11 15.95
N GLN A 53 -18.87 -1.86 14.83
CA GLN A 53 -20.34 -1.81 14.75
C GLN A 53 -20.96 -3.18 15.08
N ILE A 54 -20.43 -4.26 14.50
CA ILE A 54 -20.91 -5.62 14.76
C ILE A 54 -20.58 -6.07 16.18
N ASN A 55 -19.39 -5.72 16.70
CA ASN A 55 -19.04 -6.01 18.09
C ASN A 55 -20.00 -5.30 19.07
N LEU A 56 -20.45 -4.08 18.79
CA LEU A 56 -21.46 -3.41 19.61
C LEU A 56 -22.82 -4.11 19.52
N GLN A 57 -23.22 -4.57 18.34
CA GLN A 57 -24.45 -5.36 18.18
C GLN A 57 -24.38 -6.67 18.98
N ILE A 58 -23.27 -7.40 18.86
CA ILE A 58 -23.01 -8.62 19.63
C ILE A 58 -23.05 -8.36 21.14
N ALA A 59 -22.33 -7.34 21.62
CA ALA A 59 -22.30 -7.01 23.04
C ALA A 59 -23.69 -6.61 23.58
N THR A 60 -24.45 -5.84 22.82
CA THR A 60 -25.83 -5.43 23.18
C THR A 60 -26.77 -6.64 23.23
N PHE A 61 -26.68 -7.53 22.25
CA PHE A 61 -27.46 -8.77 22.25
C PHE A 61 -27.09 -9.65 23.44
N ASN A 62 -25.79 -9.81 23.74
CA ASN A 62 -25.31 -10.62 24.85
C ASN A 62 -25.73 -10.04 26.20
N LEU A 63 -25.74 -8.70 26.34
CA LEU A 63 -26.24 -8.04 27.55
C LEU A 63 -27.73 -8.35 27.78
N ALA A 64 -28.57 -8.21 26.77
CA ALA A 64 -30.00 -8.48 26.87
C ALA A 64 -30.28 -9.97 27.20
N ASN A 65 -29.51 -10.86 26.59
CA ASN A 65 -29.60 -12.30 26.83
C ASN A 65 -29.16 -12.66 28.27
N ASN A 66 -28.02 -12.12 28.73
CA ASN A 66 -27.51 -12.39 30.07
C ASN A 66 -28.40 -11.75 31.19
N ASP A 67 -29.06 -10.65 30.93
CA ASP A 67 -30.06 -10.08 31.84
C ASP A 67 -31.26 -11.01 31.99
N THR A 68 -31.74 -11.58 30.89
CA THR A 68 -32.82 -12.58 30.90
C THR A 68 -32.41 -13.85 31.66
N ILE A 69 -31.20 -14.38 31.39
CA ILE A 69 -30.67 -15.56 32.07
C ILE A 69 -30.51 -15.32 33.58
N TYR A 70 -30.01 -14.14 33.98
CA TYR A 70 -29.89 -13.76 35.39
C TYR A 70 -31.26 -13.77 36.08
N LYS A 71 -32.31 -13.18 35.49
CA LYS A 71 -33.68 -13.19 36.03
C LYS A 71 -34.24 -14.62 36.19
N ILE A 72 -33.97 -15.51 35.24
CA ILE A 72 -34.37 -16.92 35.30
C ILE A 72 -33.64 -17.64 36.46
N GLU A 73 -32.33 -17.48 36.57
CA GLU A 73 -31.54 -18.13 37.63
C GLU A 73 -31.89 -17.57 39.02
N GLN A 74 -32.19 -16.27 39.14
CA GLN A 74 -32.70 -15.66 40.38
C GLN A 74 -34.03 -16.30 40.80
N GLY A 75 -34.96 -16.49 39.85
CA GLY A 75 -36.21 -17.20 40.11
C GLY A 75 -35.99 -18.65 40.56
N ARG A 76 -35.11 -19.39 39.88
CA ARG A 76 -34.72 -20.75 40.23
C ARG A 76 -34.08 -20.86 41.62
N TYR A 77 -33.26 -19.90 41.98
CA TYR A 77 -32.65 -19.81 43.32
C TYR A 77 -33.68 -19.57 44.40
N ASN A 78 -34.62 -18.68 44.19
CA ASN A 78 -35.68 -18.37 45.17
C ASN A 78 -36.60 -19.54 45.47
N ILE A 79 -36.79 -20.46 44.48
CA ILE A 79 -37.57 -21.70 44.67
C ILE A 79 -36.69 -22.92 45.02
N GLY A 80 -35.38 -22.71 45.26
CA GLY A 80 -34.45 -23.76 45.71
C GLY A 80 -33.99 -24.74 44.67
N THR A 81 -34.18 -24.48 43.34
CA THR A 81 -33.84 -25.38 42.24
C THR A 81 -32.46 -25.12 41.65
N THR A 82 -31.75 -24.10 42.05
CA THR A 82 -30.37 -23.81 41.68
C THR A 82 -29.52 -23.40 42.87
N SER A 83 -28.17 -23.50 42.75
CA SER A 83 -27.24 -23.12 43.81
C SER A 83 -26.91 -21.61 43.79
N LYS A 84 -26.47 -21.05 44.95
CA LYS A 84 -25.99 -19.68 45.04
C LYS A 84 -24.78 -19.46 44.12
N ASP A 85 -23.90 -20.45 43.97
CA ASP A 85 -22.73 -20.37 43.10
C ASP A 85 -23.13 -20.11 41.65
N LYS A 86 -24.11 -20.85 41.13
CA LYS A 86 -24.65 -20.64 39.75
C LYS A 86 -25.25 -19.25 39.59
N LEU A 87 -26.02 -18.76 40.57
CA LEU A 87 -26.57 -17.42 40.53
C LEU A 87 -25.46 -16.36 40.48
N LEU A 88 -24.42 -16.46 41.29
CA LEU A 88 -23.27 -15.54 41.26
C LEU A 88 -22.48 -15.61 39.98
N GLN A 89 -22.33 -16.78 39.36
CA GLN A 89 -21.69 -16.98 38.07
C GLN A 89 -22.43 -16.19 36.95
N VAL A 90 -23.74 -16.27 36.93
CA VAL A 90 -24.57 -15.55 35.96
C VAL A 90 -24.57 -14.04 36.21
N GLU A 91 -24.56 -13.63 37.50
CA GLU A 91 -24.45 -12.21 37.84
C GLU A 91 -23.10 -11.61 37.39
N LEU A 92 -22.00 -12.31 37.57
CA LEU A 92 -20.69 -11.90 37.04
C LEU A 92 -20.70 -11.79 35.52
N GLN A 93 -21.37 -12.70 34.83
CA GLN A 93 -21.50 -12.65 33.38
C GLN A 93 -22.32 -11.43 32.92
N LEU A 94 -23.39 -11.10 33.61
CA LEU A 94 -24.18 -9.89 33.35
C LEU A 94 -23.33 -8.61 33.53
N LEU A 95 -22.55 -8.52 34.62
CA LEU A 95 -21.68 -7.39 34.86
C LEU A 95 -20.61 -7.23 33.79
N ARG A 96 -20.00 -8.33 33.34
CA ARG A 96 -19.06 -8.34 32.19
C ARG A 96 -19.72 -7.85 30.92
N SER A 97 -20.93 -8.31 30.61
CA SER A 97 -21.65 -7.86 29.41
C SER A 97 -21.96 -6.36 29.42
N ARG A 98 -22.21 -5.77 30.60
CA ARG A 98 -22.38 -4.30 30.73
C ARG A 98 -21.07 -3.57 30.38
N GLN A 99 -19.94 -4.09 30.85
CA GLN A 99 -18.62 -3.53 30.54
C GLN A 99 -18.32 -3.68 29.05
N ASP A 100 -18.60 -4.83 28.45
CA ASP A 100 -18.38 -5.10 27.03
C ASP A 100 -19.15 -4.13 26.12
N VAL A 101 -20.40 -3.81 26.45
CA VAL A 101 -21.19 -2.80 25.71
C VAL A 101 -20.54 -1.42 25.81
N ALA A 102 -20.05 -1.01 26.98
CA ALA A 102 -19.41 0.29 27.13
C ALA A 102 -18.12 0.37 26.32
N GLN A 103 -17.28 -0.67 26.34
CA GLN A 103 -16.06 -0.77 25.54
C GLN A 103 -16.34 -0.80 24.03
N ALA A 104 -17.32 -1.60 23.59
CA ALA A 104 -17.70 -1.70 22.18
C ALA A 104 -18.24 -0.38 21.63
N ARG A 105 -19.00 0.38 22.44
CA ARG A 105 -19.50 1.71 22.06
C ARG A 105 -18.35 2.69 21.87
N LEU A 106 -17.39 2.75 22.80
CA LEU A 106 -16.22 3.61 22.68
C LEU A 106 -15.38 3.25 21.46
N ALA A 107 -15.18 1.94 21.20
CA ALA A 107 -14.46 1.47 20.01
C ALA A 107 -15.15 1.92 18.71
N GLN A 108 -16.48 1.75 18.62
CA GLN A 108 -17.24 2.18 17.46
C GLN A 108 -17.15 3.70 17.22
N GLU A 109 -17.29 4.51 18.25
CA GLU A 109 -17.14 5.97 18.13
C GLU A 109 -15.75 6.35 17.66
N THR A 110 -14.71 5.73 18.20
CA THR A 110 -13.31 5.96 17.83
C THR A 110 -13.06 5.60 16.37
N ASP A 111 -13.50 4.42 15.92
CA ASP A 111 -13.27 3.97 14.54
C ASP A 111 -14.07 4.79 13.53
N ARG A 112 -15.30 5.21 13.89
CA ARG A 112 -16.08 6.16 13.08
C ARG A 112 -15.36 7.50 12.89
N LEU A 113 -14.77 8.05 13.95
CA LEU A 113 -13.97 9.29 13.88
C LEU A 113 -12.77 9.13 12.97
N ARG A 114 -12.05 8.00 13.07
CA ARG A 114 -10.89 7.69 12.21
C ARG A 114 -11.27 7.59 10.73
N LEU A 115 -12.39 6.93 10.42
CA LEU A 115 -12.88 6.83 9.04
C LEU A 115 -13.30 8.20 8.51
N ARG A 116 -14.09 8.97 9.28
CA ARG A 116 -14.52 10.31 8.90
C ARG A 116 -13.36 11.23 8.60
N SER A 117 -12.37 11.27 9.49
CA SER A 117 -11.16 12.07 9.29
C SER A 117 -10.40 11.68 8.04
N PHE A 118 -10.37 10.39 7.70
CA PHE A 118 -9.67 9.89 6.52
C PHE A 118 -10.38 10.26 5.21
N VAL A 119 -11.72 10.16 5.17
CA VAL A 119 -12.50 10.47 3.95
C VAL A 119 -12.92 11.94 3.86
N GLY A 120 -12.58 12.78 4.87
CA GLY A 120 -12.92 14.20 4.88
C GLY A 120 -14.42 14.49 5.09
N MET A 121 -15.16 13.59 5.75
CA MET A 121 -16.58 13.81 6.06
C MET A 121 -16.77 14.79 7.23
N ASN A 122 -17.84 15.58 7.19
CA ASN A 122 -18.19 16.50 8.26
C ASN A 122 -18.65 15.75 9.53
N ASP A 123 -18.37 16.30 10.72
CA ASP A 123 -18.68 15.69 12.01
C ASP A 123 -20.16 15.45 12.29
N THR A 124 -21.05 16.14 11.58
CA THR A 124 -22.52 16.08 11.79
C THR A 124 -23.20 14.91 11.08
N GLU A 125 -22.54 14.28 10.10
CA GLU A 125 -23.15 13.20 9.33
C GLU A 125 -23.11 11.88 10.11
N GLN A 126 -24.29 11.32 10.36
CA GLN A 126 -24.40 9.95 10.88
C GLN A 126 -24.50 8.98 9.71
N PHE A 127 -23.70 7.93 9.74
CA PHE A 127 -23.73 6.86 8.76
C PHE A 127 -23.69 5.49 9.45
N GLU A 128 -24.28 4.52 8.80
CA GLU A 128 -24.19 3.11 9.15
C GLU A 128 -23.64 2.35 7.96
N LEU A 129 -22.67 1.47 8.22
CA LEU A 129 -22.04 0.68 7.18
C LEU A 129 -22.82 -0.61 6.96
N VAL A 130 -22.92 -1.02 5.69
CA VAL A 130 -23.52 -2.29 5.29
C VAL A 130 -22.39 -3.25 4.88
N LEU A 131 -22.46 -4.49 5.36
CA LEU A 131 -21.45 -5.51 5.05
C LEU A 131 -21.51 -5.86 3.55
N PRO A 132 -20.39 -5.77 2.81
CA PRO A 132 -20.32 -6.16 1.41
C PRO A 132 -20.26 -7.70 1.32
N GLU A 133 -21.42 -8.36 1.28
CA GLU A 133 -21.50 -9.84 1.22
C GLU A 133 -21.14 -10.40 -0.16
N GLU A 134 -21.34 -9.62 -1.22
CA GLU A 134 -21.00 -9.99 -2.58
C GLU A 134 -19.53 -9.70 -2.86
N ILE A 135 -18.79 -10.73 -3.21
CA ILE A 135 -17.38 -10.62 -3.64
C ILE A 135 -17.28 -10.80 -5.15
N PRO A 136 -16.37 -10.05 -5.83
CA PRO A 136 -16.15 -10.21 -7.26
C PRO A 136 -15.71 -11.64 -7.61
N GLN A 137 -16.36 -12.23 -8.62
CA GLN A 137 -16.04 -13.57 -9.10
C GLN A 137 -15.13 -13.47 -10.33
N PHE A 138 -13.85 -13.71 -10.18
CA PHE A 138 -12.86 -13.76 -11.27
C PHE A 138 -11.70 -14.66 -10.86
N GLU A 139 -11.01 -15.22 -11.81
CA GLU A 139 -9.79 -16.00 -11.59
C GLU A 139 -8.58 -15.19 -12.04
N VAL A 140 -7.48 -15.35 -11.33
CA VAL A 140 -6.21 -14.70 -11.67
C VAL A 140 -5.17 -15.77 -11.96
N SER A 141 -4.78 -15.88 -13.23
CA SER A 141 -3.67 -16.75 -13.57
C SER A 141 -2.34 -16.10 -13.18
N LEU A 142 -1.41 -16.89 -12.63
CA LEU A 142 -0.09 -16.40 -12.23
C LEU A 142 0.64 -15.74 -13.42
N ASN A 143 0.60 -16.38 -14.60
CA ASN A 143 1.28 -15.86 -15.78
C ASN A 143 0.69 -14.53 -16.22
N GLU A 144 -0.64 -14.40 -16.24
CA GLU A 144 -1.28 -13.12 -16.56
C GLU A 144 -0.93 -12.03 -15.54
N ALA A 145 -0.92 -12.35 -14.24
CA ALA A 145 -0.55 -11.39 -13.20
C ALA A 145 0.90 -10.92 -13.36
N LEU A 146 1.84 -11.81 -13.65
CA LEU A 146 3.23 -11.48 -13.93
C LEU A 146 3.39 -10.61 -15.18
N ASP A 147 2.71 -10.96 -16.28
CA ASP A 147 2.77 -10.19 -17.54
C ASP A 147 2.21 -8.79 -17.34
N ARG A 148 1.06 -8.66 -16.66
CA ARG A 148 0.46 -7.35 -16.34
C ARG A 148 1.36 -6.53 -15.44
N ALA A 149 1.92 -7.13 -14.40
CA ALA A 149 2.82 -6.44 -13.48
C ALA A 149 4.08 -5.93 -14.20
N ARG A 150 4.74 -6.76 -15.02
CA ARG A 150 5.91 -6.35 -15.81
C ARG A 150 5.60 -5.23 -16.80
N ALA A 151 4.43 -5.28 -17.45
CA ALA A 151 4.02 -4.26 -18.41
C ALA A 151 3.63 -2.92 -17.75
N ASN A 152 3.01 -2.96 -16.57
CA ASN A 152 2.29 -1.82 -16.01
C ASN A 152 2.99 -1.17 -14.82
N ARG A 153 3.75 -1.92 -14.03
CA ARG A 153 4.31 -1.46 -12.75
C ARG A 153 5.43 -0.43 -12.95
N SER A 154 5.44 0.63 -12.12
CA SER A 154 6.48 1.66 -12.12
C SER A 154 7.87 1.09 -11.89
N GLN A 155 8.00 0.08 -11.04
CA GLN A 155 9.26 -0.56 -10.65
C GLN A 155 10.07 -1.09 -11.84
N PHE A 156 9.43 -1.60 -12.91
CA PHE A 156 10.16 -2.07 -14.11
C PHE A 156 10.75 -0.93 -14.91
N LEU A 157 10.09 0.23 -14.96
CA LEU A 157 10.66 1.44 -15.54
C LEU A 157 11.83 1.96 -14.71
N ASP A 158 11.75 1.83 -13.39
CA ASP A 158 12.85 2.16 -12.48
C ASP A 158 14.07 1.24 -12.67
N PHE A 159 13.87 -0.04 -12.94
CA PHE A 159 14.97 -0.94 -13.28
C PHE A 159 15.68 -0.49 -14.56
N GLU A 160 14.93 -0.14 -15.59
CA GLU A 160 15.49 0.37 -16.84
C GLU A 160 16.20 1.70 -16.63
N ARG A 161 15.61 2.64 -15.90
CA ARG A 161 16.20 3.93 -15.53
C ARG A 161 17.52 3.74 -14.78
N ARG A 162 17.57 2.88 -13.76
CA ARG A 162 18.79 2.59 -12.98
C ARG A 162 19.91 1.98 -13.85
N ARG A 163 19.58 1.13 -14.82
CA ARG A 163 20.55 0.59 -15.79
C ARG A 163 21.12 1.72 -16.65
N LEU A 164 20.27 2.60 -17.19
CA LEU A 164 20.71 3.75 -17.99
C LEU A 164 21.54 4.76 -17.18
N GLU A 165 21.17 5.02 -15.93
CA GLU A 165 21.95 5.89 -15.02
C GLU A 165 23.35 5.29 -14.75
N ALA A 166 23.44 3.98 -14.52
CA ALA A 166 24.73 3.30 -14.33
C ALA A 166 25.59 3.31 -15.62
N GLU A 167 24.97 3.16 -16.78
CA GLU A 167 25.65 3.30 -18.08
C GLU A 167 26.11 4.73 -18.34
N SER A 168 25.31 5.72 -17.98
CA SER A 168 25.66 7.14 -18.03
C SER A 168 26.91 7.45 -17.20
N GLN A 169 27.00 6.88 -15.98
CA GLN A 169 28.18 7.03 -15.12
C GLN A 169 29.44 6.42 -15.74
N VAL A 170 29.32 5.28 -16.42
CA VAL A 170 30.45 4.67 -17.17
C VAL A 170 30.84 5.54 -18.36
N ALA A 171 29.88 6.13 -19.08
CA ALA A 171 30.14 7.03 -20.19
C ALA A 171 30.80 8.33 -19.73
N ASP A 172 30.39 8.89 -18.58
CA ASP A 172 31.01 10.05 -17.95
C ASP A 172 32.49 9.76 -17.60
N ALA A 173 32.76 8.66 -16.91
CA ALA A 173 34.12 8.23 -16.57
C ALA A 173 35.00 7.97 -17.79
N LYS A 174 34.44 7.61 -18.94
CA LYS A 174 35.15 7.49 -20.23
C LYS A 174 35.43 8.85 -20.85
N GLY A 175 34.46 9.77 -20.80
CA GLY A 175 34.55 11.11 -21.39
C GLY A 175 35.62 12.00 -20.77
N ASP A 176 35.95 11.79 -19.50
CA ASP A 176 36.97 12.54 -18.76
C ASP A 176 38.42 12.34 -19.26
N ARG A 177 38.68 11.37 -20.15
CA ARG A 177 40.02 11.09 -20.65
C ARG A 177 40.53 12.13 -21.62
N PHE A 178 39.66 12.76 -22.38
CA PHE A 178 40.05 13.74 -23.40
C PHE A 178 38.95 14.81 -23.46
N GLN A 179 39.35 16.04 -23.16
CA GLN A 179 38.42 17.20 -23.20
C GLN A 179 38.92 18.22 -24.20
N ALA A 180 38.07 18.59 -25.16
CA ALA A 180 38.28 19.70 -26.03
C ALA A 180 37.16 20.71 -25.83
N MET A 181 37.51 21.99 -25.75
CA MET A 181 36.58 23.10 -25.54
C MET A 181 36.64 24.06 -26.72
N LEU A 182 35.50 24.27 -27.37
CA LEU A 182 35.30 25.29 -28.35
C LEU A 182 34.70 26.53 -27.68
N THR A 183 35.40 27.62 -27.70
CA THR A 183 34.90 28.91 -27.19
C THR A 183 34.79 29.90 -28.32
N ALA A 184 33.60 30.42 -28.56
CA ALA A 184 33.35 31.52 -29.47
C ALA A 184 32.80 32.73 -28.71
N SER A 185 33.37 33.91 -28.91
CA SER A 185 32.85 35.12 -28.30
C SER A 185 32.70 36.24 -29.34
N TYR A 186 31.59 36.93 -29.25
CA TYR A 186 31.26 38.11 -30.01
C TYR A 186 30.85 39.23 -29.07
N GLY A 187 31.46 40.40 -29.21
CA GLY A 187 31.15 41.53 -28.37
C GLY A 187 31.68 42.84 -28.95
N LEU A 188 31.36 43.90 -28.27
CA LEU A 188 31.95 45.20 -28.47
C LEU A 188 32.93 45.43 -27.36
N ASN A 189 34.11 45.92 -27.69
CA ASN A 189 35.15 46.29 -26.72
C ASN A 189 35.63 47.68 -27.02
N ASN A 190 35.79 48.52 -26.00
CA ASN A 190 36.39 49.79 -26.10
C ASN A 190 37.15 50.12 -24.84
N SER A 191 38.19 50.91 -24.94
CA SER A 191 38.97 51.45 -23.82
C SER A 191 39.21 52.94 -24.02
N GLY A 192 38.98 53.74 -23.00
CA GLY A 192 39.16 55.14 -23.00
C GLY A 192 39.51 55.72 -21.63
N THR A 193 40.01 56.87 -21.57
CA THR A 193 40.36 57.58 -20.30
C THR A 193 39.17 58.32 -19.68
N ALA A 194 38.09 58.53 -20.46
CA ALA A 194 36.81 59.08 -20.00
C ALA A 194 35.63 58.17 -20.37
N LEU A 195 34.56 58.18 -19.57
CA LEU A 195 33.33 57.37 -19.79
C LEU A 195 32.68 57.63 -21.16
N SER A 196 32.74 58.87 -21.68
CA SER A 196 32.22 59.22 -22.99
C SER A 196 32.97 58.56 -24.14
N GLU A 197 34.25 58.29 -23.98
CA GLU A 197 35.09 57.67 -25.00
C GLU A 197 34.81 56.16 -25.10
N ILE A 198 34.38 55.51 -24.01
CA ILE A 198 34.08 54.09 -23.98
C ILE A 198 32.87 53.76 -24.84
N TYR A 199 31.88 54.65 -24.92
CA TYR A 199 30.65 54.44 -25.69
C TYR A 199 30.70 54.99 -27.13
N ASN A 200 31.71 55.80 -27.45
CA ASN A 200 31.90 56.30 -28.80
C ASN A 200 32.83 55.36 -29.59
N ASP A 201 32.34 54.87 -30.70
CA ASP A 201 33.06 54.05 -31.67
C ASP A 201 33.60 52.67 -31.08
N PRO A 202 32.72 51.80 -30.55
CA PRO A 202 33.15 50.53 -29.99
C PRO A 202 33.68 49.58 -31.07
N LEU A 203 34.85 48.99 -30.77
CA LEU A 203 35.49 48.01 -31.63
C LEU A 203 34.71 46.68 -31.57
N ARG A 204 34.34 46.14 -32.71
CA ARG A 204 33.77 44.80 -32.80
C ARG A 204 34.85 43.77 -32.58
N GLN A 205 34.70 42.98 -31.53
CA GLN A 205 35.63 41.90 -31.21
C GLN A 205 34.98 40.53 -31.47
N GLN A 206 35.60 39.78 -32.34
CA GLN A 206 35.27 38.37 -32.59
C GLN A 206 36.47 37.55 -32.13
N ARG A 207 36.22 36.58 -31.25
CA ARG A 207 37.27 35.65 -30.79
C ARG A 207 36.78 34.23 -30.91
N PHE A 208 37.56 33.40 -31.53
CA PHE A 208 37.34 31.96 -31.69
C PHE A 208 38.55 31.21 -31.14
N ASN A 209 38.35 30.37 -30.13
CA ASN A 209 39.38 29.56 -29.53
C ASN A 209 38.98 28.11 -29.48
N ILE A 210 39.90 27.23 -29.81
CA ILE A 210 39.80 25.77 -29.57
C ILE A 210 40.86 25.43 -28.54
N GLY A 211 40.45 24.98 -27.37
CA GLY A 211 41.30 24.52 -26.29
C GLY A 211 41.25 23.00 -26.16
N PHE A 212 42.37 22.37 -26.01
CA PHE A 212 42.47 20.94 -25.66
C PHE A 212 43.04 20.82 -24.27
N ASN A 213 42.37 20.02 -23.44
CA ASN A 213 42.83 19.65 -22.11
C ASN A 213 43.07 18.15 -22.04
N VAL A 214 44.36 17.77 -22.09
CA VAL A 214 44.77 16.36 -22.05
C VAL A 214 45.64 16.16 -20.82
N PRO A 215 45.19 15.38 -19.82
CA PRO A 215 46.01 15.07 -18.66
C PRO A 215 47.20 14.20 -19.09
N VAL A 216 48.42 14.75 -19.07
CA VAL A 216 49.63 14.05 -19.45
C VAL A 216 50.04 13.02 -18.40
N VAL A 217 49.83 13.35 -17.13
CA VAL A 217 50.07 12.43 -15.98
C VAL A 217 48.94 12.56 -14.99
N ASP A 218 48.19 11.49 -14.80
CA ASP A 218 47.05 11.44 -13.87
C ASP A 218 47.22 10.39 -12.77
N TRP A 219 48.37 9.78 -12.67
CA TRP A 219 48.72 8.74 -11.69
C TRP A 219 47.72 7.58 -11.64
N GLY A 220 47.06 7.29 -12.73
CA GLY A 220 46.05 6.22 -12.86
C GLY A 220 44.65 6.58 -12.39
N ARG A 221 44.39 7.87 -12.09
CA ARG A 221 43.08 8.36 -11.59
C ARG A 221 41.96 8.03 -12.55
N ASN A 222 42.08 8.32 -13.83
CA ASN A 222 41.06 8.04 -14.83
C ASN A 222 40.78 6.54 -15.00
N LYS A 223 41.84 5.74 -14.95
CA LYS A 223 41.72 4.26 -15.00
C LYS A 223 40.97 3.74 -13.77
N SER A 224 41.26 4.24 -12.57
CA SER A 224 40.57 3.87 -11.34
C SER A 224 39.13 4.30 -11.37
N ARG A 225 38.82 5.54 -11.80
CA ARG A 225 37.46 6.06 -11.92
C ARG A 225 36.60 5.22 -12.87
N LEU A 226 37.17 4.88 -14.04
CA LEU A 226 36.44 3.99 -14.96
C LEU A 226 36.21 2.59 -14.37
N ARG A 227 37.19 2.02 -13.69
CA ARG A 227 37.02 0.71 -13.03
C ARG A 227 35.92 0.77 -11.96
N THR A 228 35.92 1.82 -11.15
CA THR A 228 34.85 2.04 -10.15
C THR A 228 33.48 2.16 -10.80
N ALA A 229 33.33 2.95 -11.87
CA ALA A 229 32.07 3.08 -12.59
C ALA A 229 31.58 1.75 -13.19
N MET A 230 32.50 0.96 -13.76
CA MET A 230 32.18 -0.38 -14.29
C MET A 230 31.75 -1.33 -13.19
N ALA A 231 32.43 -1.35 -12.05
CA ALA A 231 32.08 -2.19 -10.91
C ALA A 231 30.70 -1.77 -10.31
N ASN A 232 30.44 -0.46 -10.24
CA ASN A 232 29.13 0.04 -9.81
C ASN A 232 28.00 -0.35 -10.77
N LYS A 233 28.26 -0.33 -12.09
CA LYS A 233 27.29 -0.82 -13.07
C LYS A 233 26.98 -2.30 -12.87
N GLU A 234 28.00 -3.12 -12.74
CA GLU A 234 27.85 -4.56 -12.49
C GLU A 234 27.10 -4.83 -11.18
N TYR A 235 27.43 -4.11 -10.11
CA TYR A 235 26.68 -4.17 -8.85
C TYR A 235 25.20 -3.80 -9.04
N THR A 236 24.91 -2.73 -9.78
CA THR A 236 23.54 -2.30 -10.08
C THR A 236 22.78 -3.39 -10.86
N ASP A 237 23.42 -4.01 -11.85
CA ASP A 237 22.82 -5.09 -12.64
C ASP A 237 22.46 -6.31 -11.76
N TYR A 238 23.34 -6.69 -10.81
CA TYR A 238 23.04 -7.78 -9.85
C TYR A 238 21.90 -7.42 -8.88
N VAL A 239 21.88 -6.18 -8.37
CA VAL A 239 20.81 -5.73 -7.48
C VAL A 239 19.46 -5.75 -8.21
N ILE A 240 19.42 -5.27 -9.45
CA ILE A 240 18.19 -5.28 -10.27
C ILE A 240 17.74 -6.73 -10.52
N ALA A 241 18.64 -7.63 -10.88
CA ALA A 241 18.29 -9.03 -11.08
C ALA A 241 17.68 -9.67 -9.81
N GLN A 242 18.21 -9.34 -8.64
CA GLN A 242 17.65 -9.80 -7.37
C GLN A 242 16.29 -9.16 -7.08
N ASP A 243 16.12 -7.87 -7.36
CA ASP A 243 14.86 -7.14 -7.18
C ASP A 243 13.77 -7.71 -8.11
N GLU A 244 14.10 -8.09 -9.35
CA GLU A 244 13.19 -8.77 -10.29
C GLU A 244 12.70 -10.11 -9.74
N ILE A 245 13.61 -10.94 -9.19
CA ILE A 245 13.24 -12.22 -8.57
C ILE A 245 12.33 -12.00 -7.36
N ASN A 246 12.66 -11.05 -6.48
CA ASN A 246 11.86 -10.75 -5.30
C ASN A 246 10.44 -10.30 -5.69
N PHE A 247 10.34 -9.48 -6.73
CA PHE A 247 9.07 -9.00 -7.24
C PHE A 247 8.20 -10.16 -7.81
N GLU A 248 8.80 -11.07 -8.57
CA GLU A 248 8.08 -12.24 -9.07
C GLU A 248 7.56 -13.13 -7.93
N GLN A 249 8.36 -13.30 -6.86
CA GLN A 249 7.95 -14.02 -5.66
C GLN A 249 6.79 -13.32 -4.92
N GLU A 250 6.81 -11.98 -4.86
CA GLU A 250 5.72 -11.19 -4.29
C GLU A 250 4.40 -11.43 -5.04
N ILE A 251 4.44 -11.35 -6.38
CA ILE A 251 3.26 -11.62 -7.23
C ILE A 251 2.75 -13.05 -7.01
N LEU A 252 3.64 -14.04 -7.05
CA LEU A 252 3.27 -15.44 -6.83
C LEU A 252 2.56 -15.64 -5.47
N THR A 253 3.14 -15.04 -4.43
CA THR A 253 2.58 -15.12 -3.08
C THR A 253 1.21 -14.46 -3.02
N GLN A 254 1.05 -13.27 -3.60
CA GLN A 254 -0.19 -12.52 -3.60
C GLN A 254 -1.31 -13.23 -4.36
N VAL A 255 -1.03 -13.82 -5.53
CA VAL A 255 -2.01 -14.59 -6.30
C VAL A 255 -2.49 -15.81 -5.51
N ARG A 256 -1.56 -16.59 -4.94
CA ARG A 256 -1.93 -17.77 -4.13
C ARG A 256 -2.70 -17.38 -2.86
N GLN A 257 -2.32 -16.31 -2.22
CA GLN A 257 -3.04 -15.79 -1.04
C GLN A 257 -4.47 -15.38 -1.42
N PHE A 258 -4.66 -14.75 -2.57
CA PHE A 258 -5.97 -14.34 -3.04
C PHE A 258 -6.91 -15.53 -3.27
N ASP A 259 -6.42 -16.61 -3.88
CA ASP A 259 -7.19 -17.84 -4.06
C ASP A 259 -7.57 -18.50 -2.72
N MET A 260 -6.63 -18.55 -1.77
CA MET A 260 -6.88 -19.06 -0.43
C MET A 260 -7.97 -18.26 0.30
N LEU A 261 -7.95 -16.93 0.17
CA LEU A 261 -8.90 -16.05 0.86
C LEU A 261 -10.34 -16.23 0.37
N ARG A 262 -10.56 -16.58 -0.89
CA ARG A 262 -11.89 -16.96 -1.39
C ARG A 262 -12.46 -18.18 -0.66
N LEU A 263 -11.67 -19.24 -0.60
CA LEU A 263 -12.06 -20.44 0.13
C LEU A 263 -12.30 -20.14 1.61
N GLN A 264 -11.48 -19.28 2.21
CA GLN A 264 -11.64 -18.87 3.60
C GLN A 264 -12.96 -18.15 3.86
N ILE A 265 -13.43 -17.28 2.93
CA ILE A 265 -14.74 -16.63 3.04
C ILE A 265 -15.86 -17.67 3.05
N GLU A 266 -15.84 -18.64 2.12
CA GLU A 266 -16.86 -19.67 2.05
C GLU A 266 -16.92 -20.50 3.35
N ILE A 267 -15.76 -20.94 3.85
CA ILE A 267 -15.64 -21.70 5.09
C ILE A 267 -16.13 -20.88 6.30
N THR A 268 -15.69 -19.63 6.43
CA THR A 268 -16.06 -18.79 7.58
C THR A 268 -17.52 -18.38 7.55
N LYS A 269 -18.10 -18.13 6.37
CA LYS A 269 -19.53 -17.90 6.20
C LYS A 269 -20.35 -19.09 6.65
N LYS A 270 -19.95 -20.30 6.20
CA LYS A 270 -20.63 -21.53 6.63
C LYS A 270 -20.46 -21.79 8.12
N SER A 271 -19.29 -21.50 8.68
CA SER A 271 -19.03 -21.61 10.12
C SER A 271 -19.92 -20.64 10.94
N ASP A 272 -20.13 -19.41 10.49
CA ASP A 272 -21.03 -18.43 11.12
C ASP A 272 -22.48 -18.97 11.14
N GLU A 273 -22.99 -19.50 10.02
CA GLU A 273 -24.33 -20.10 9.94
C GLU A 273 -24.50 -21.29 10.92
N VAL A 274 -23.52 -22.22 10.92
CA VAL A 274 -23.57 -23.40 11.78
C VAL A 274 -23.45 -23.04 13.26
N ALA A 275 -22.57 -22.08 13.61
CA ALA A 275 -22.41 -21.63 14.98
C ALA A 275 -23.66 -20.89 15.50
N GLN A 276 -24.33 -20.11 14.65
CA GLN A 276 -25.61 -19.48 14.97
C GLN A 276 -26.70 -20.52 15.25
N GLU A 277 -26.81 -21.56 14.43
CA GLU A 277 -27.77 -22.65 14.64
C GLU A 277 -27.48 -23.43 15.93
N ARG A 278 -26.21 -23.77 16.18
CA ARG A 278 -25.78 -24.42 17.41
C ARG A 278 -26.13 -23.62 18.65
N TYR A 279 -25.90 -22.29 18.62
CA TYR A 279 -26.30 -21.42 19.72
C TYR A 279 -27.82 -21.44 19.96
N ASN A 280 -28.62 -21.35 18.92
CA ASN A 280 -30.10 -21.40 19.03
C ASN A 280 -30.59 -22.72 19.67
N VAL A 281 -30.00 -23.86 19.27
CA VAL A 281 -30.28 -25.16 19.87
C VAL A 281 -29.84 -25.20 21.34
N ALA A 282 -28.64 -24.71 21.65
CA ALA A 282 -28.12 -24.65 23.02
C ALA A 282 -29.02 -23.77 23.93
N GLN A 283 -29.45 -22.59 23.46
CA GLN A 283 -30.33 -21.71 24.17
C GLN A 283 -31.67 -22.37 24.53
N ASN A 284 -32.29 -23.04 23.57
CA ASN A 284 -33.55 -23.78 23.80
C ASN A 284 -33.37 -24.91 24.82
N ARG A 285 -32.27 -25.66 24.74
CA ARG A 285 -31.95 -26.76 25.69
C ARG A 285 -31.65 -26.22 27.09
N TYR A 286 -31.02 -25.06 27.21
CA TYR A 286 -30.80 -24.41 28.50
C TYR A 286 -32.11 -23.96 29.16
N LEU A 287 -33.01 -23.34 28.41
CA LEU A 287 -34.31 -22.87 28.92
C LEU A 287 -35.15 -24.04 29.51
N ILE A 288 -35.09 -25.23 28.91
CA ILE A 288 -35.78 -26.43 29.42
C ILE A 288 -34.93 -27.23 30.41
N GLY A 289 -33.76 -26.71 30.85
CA GLY A 289 -32.92 -27.34 31.88
C GLY A 289 -32.14 -28.58 31.43
N LYS A 290 -31.99 -28.83 30.12
CA LYS A 290 -31.27 -30.01 29.58
C LYS A 290 -29.76 -29.80 29.46
N ILE A 291 -29.27 -28.60 29.51
CA ILE A 291 -27.83 -28.25 29.57
C ILE A 291 -27.59 -27.17 30.63
N ASP A 292 -26.37 -27.07 31.08
CA ASP A 292 -25.95 -26.03 32.03
C ASP A 292 -25.54 -24.72 31.37
N ILE A 293 -25.32 -23.70 32.16
CA ILE A 293 -24.90 -22.35 31.70
C ILE A 293 -23.55 -22.39 31.02
N THR A 294 -22.64 -23.28 31.40
CA THR A 294 -21.30 -23.38 30.80
C THR A 294 -21.40 -23.82 29.34
N ASN A 295 -22.22 -24.80 29.03
CA ASN A 295 -22.46 -25.25 27.66
C ASN A 295 -23.12 -24.17 26.79
N LEU A 296 -24.05 -23.39 27.36
CA LEU A 296 -24.65 -22.27 26.67
C LEU A 296 -23.61 -21.16 26.37
N ASN A 297 -22.75 -20.83 27.34
CA ASN A 297 -21.70 -19.82 27.16
C ASN A 297 -20.66 -20.25 26.10
N ILE A 298 -20.31 -21.55 26.03
CA ILE A 298 -19.42 -22.07 24.98
C ILE A 298 -20.06 -21.84 23.60
N ALA A 299 -21.34 -22.20 23.43
CA ALA A 299 -22.03 -22.00 22.16
C ALA A 299 -22.17 -20.51 21.78
N LEU A 300 -22.36 -19.63 22.76
CA LEU A 300 -22.41 -18.18 22.57
C LEU A 300 -21.06 -17.63 22.08
N THR A 301 -19.98 -18.01 22.75
CA THR A 301 -18.61 -17.61 22.37
C THR A 301 -18.26 -18.08 20.96
N GLU A 302 -18.54 -19.34 20.64
CA GLU A 302 -18.29 -19.89 19.29
C GLU A 302 -19.08 -19.16 18.20
N LYS A 303 -20.35 -18.81 18.46
CA LYS A 303 -21.17 -18.00 17.55
C LYS A 303 -20.54 -16.62 17.32
N ASP A 304 -20.13 -15.93 18.39
CA ASP A 304 -19.54 -14.59 18.30
C ASP A 304 -18.18 -14.63 17.57
N ASP A 305 -17.35 -15.63 17.83
CA ASP A 305 -16.05 -15.82 17.19
C ASP A 305 -16.18 -16.19 15.71
N ALA A 306 -17.16 -17.03 15.35
CA ALA A 306 -17.44 -17.37 13.97
C ALA A 306 -17.87 -16.13 13.16
N LYS A 307 -18.73 -15.29 13.74
CA LYS A 307 -19.13 -14.01 13.13
C LYS A 307 -17.95 -13.07 12.88
N ARG A 308 -17.10 -12.88 13.89
CA ARG A 308 -15.87 -12.07 13.77
C ARG A 308 -14.94 -12.63 12.71
N SER A 309 -14.77 -13.95 12.67
CA SER A 309 -13.91 -14.62 11.69
C SER A 309 -14.38 -14.42 10.26
N TYR A 310 -15.70 -14.45 10.02
CA TYR A 310 -16.26 -14.15 8.71
C TYR A 310 -15.97 -12.70 8.25
N ILE A 311 -16.12 -11.72 9.15
CA ILE A 311 -15.85 -10.33 8.83
C ILE A 311 -14.36 -10.10 8.54
N LEU A 312 -13.47 -10.72 9.33
CA LEU A 312 -12.03 -10.67 9.11
C LEU A 312 -11.63 -11.31 7.77
N ALA A 313 -12.29 -12.40 7.38
CA ALA A 313 -12.06 -13.02 6.07
C ALA A 313 -12.46 -12.10 4.92
N LEU A 314 -13.60 -11.41 5.02
CA LEU A 314 -14.03 -10.39 4.05
C LEU A 314 -13.05 -9.23 3.98
N GLN A 315 -12.61 -8.71 5.12
CA GLN A 315 -11.58 -7.65 5.19
C GLN A 315 -10.30 -8.07 4.48
N SER A 316 -9.79 -9.26 4.81
CA SER A 316 -8.55 -9.79 4.22
C SER A 316 -8.65 -9.96 2.71
N PHE A 317 -9.81 -10.43 2.22
CA PHE A 317 -10.06 -10.56 0.79
C PHE A 317 -10.03 -9.19 0.08
N TRP A 318 -10.75 -8.19 0.60
CA TRP A 318 -10.78 -6.88 -0.03
C TRP A 318 -9.43 -6.16 0.02
N GLN A 319 -8.66 -6.34 1.10
CA GLN A 319 -7.29 -5.83 1.16
C GLN A 319 -6.41 -6.51 0.10
N ALA A 320 -6.46 -7.85 -0.01
CA ALA A 320 -5.70 -8.58 -1.01
C ALA A 320 -6.13 -8.23 -2.46
N TYR A 321 -7.42 -7.92 -2.68
CA TYR A 321 -7.93 -7.43 -3.96
C TYR A 321 -7.25 -6.12 -4.38
N TYR A 322 -7.17 -5.13 -3.48
CA TYR A 322 -6.50 -3.86 -3.77
C TYR A 322 -4.98 -4.00 -3.84
N ASP A 323 -4.37 -4.89 -3.04
CA ASP A 323 -2.95 -5.19 -3.15
C ASP A 323 -2.60 -5.82 -4.51
N LEU A 324 -3.43 -6.75 -5.01
CA LEU A 324 -3.25 -7.33 -6.34
C LEU A 324 -3.37 -6.28 -7.46
N ARG A 325 -4.37 -5.39 -7.37
CA ARG A 325 -4.54 -4.27 -8.30
C ARG A 325 -3.33 -3.33 -8.28
N ARG A 326 -2.83 -2.98 -7.10
CA ARG A 326 -1.63 -2.15 -6.92
C ARG A 326 -0.39 -2.83 -7.52
N LEU A 327 -0.21 -4.13 -7.31
CA LEU A 327 0.94 -4.88 -7.81
C LEU A 327 0.94 -5.07 -9.34
N THR A 328 -0.22 -5.09 -9.97
CA THR A 328 -0.35 -5.35 -11.42
C THR A 328 -0.79 -4.12 -12.21
N LEU A 329 -1.27 -3.07 -11.54
CA LEU A 329 -1.99 -1.93 -12.12
C LEU A 329 -3.07 -2.38 -13.12
N TYR A 330 -3.75 -3.48 -12.78
CA TYR A 330 -4.78 -4.08 -13.60
C TYR A 330 -5.98 -4.51 -12.75
N ASP A 331 -7.18 -4.19 -13.22
CA ASP A 331 -8.44 -4.63 -12.62
C ASP A 331 -8.89 -5.92 -13.28
N PHE A 332 -8.65 -7.07 -12.62
CA PHE A 332 -9.03 -8.39 -13.12
C PHE A 332 -10.54 -8.61 -13.15
N ALA A 333 -11.29 -7.95 -12.26
CA ALA A 333 -12.75 -8.06 -12.25
C ALA A 333 -13.38 -7.38 -13.48
N ASN A 334 -12.88 -6.19 -13.85
CA ASN A 334 -13.36 -5.41 -14.98
C ASN A 334 -12.50 -5.56 -16.26
N LYS A 335 -11.42 -6.34 -16.21
CA LYS A 335 -10.48 -6.62 -17.31
C LYS A 335 -9.93 -5.37 -17.98
N ARG A 336 -9.51 -4.39 -17.18
CA ARG A 336 -8.98 -3.12 -17.71
C ARG A 336 -7.72 -2.67 -16.94
N PRO A 337 -6.80 -1.96 -17.60
CA PRO A 337 -5.70 -1.31 -16.91
C PRO A 337 -6.20 -0.19 -15.98
N LEU A 338 -5.45 0.12 -14.93
CA LEU A 338 -5.77 1.17 -13.95
C LEU A 338 -5.10 2.51 -14.28
N TYR A 339 -4.27 2.57 -15.31
CA TYR A 339 -3.61 3.79 -15.78
C TYR A 339 -3.75 3.92 -17.31
N GLY A 340 -3.61 5.15 -17.84
CA GLY A 340 -3.56 5.39 -19.29
C GLY A 340 -4.90 5.59 -20.00
N ASN A 341 -6.00 5.76 -19.29
CA ASN A 341 -7.32 6.11 -19.86
C ASN A 341 -7.64 7.61 -19.65
N GLU A 342 -6.74 8.49 -20.09
CA GLU A 342 -7.07 9.91 -20.30
C GLU A 342 -7.07 10.24 -21.78
#